data_15d77f964fed111a178f9855b8482d17
#
_entry.id   15d77f964fed111a178f9855b8482d17
#
_cell.length_a   1.000
_cell.length_b   1.000
_cell.length_c   1.000
_cell.angle_alpha   90.00
_cell.angle_beta   90.00
_cell.angle_gamma   90.00
#
_symmetry.space_group_name_H-M   'P 1'
#
loop_
_entity.id
_entity.type
_entity.pdbx_description
1 polymer ?
#
loop_
_entity_poly.entity_id
_entity_poly.type
_entity_poly.pdbx_seq_one_letter_code
_entity_poly.pdbx_strand_id
1 'polypeptide(L)'
;TVYDYVYRAMPFGEAQSLTHDETYQVVAYILNMSDVIDDEFVLSNETIGSVKMPNANGFMLPDPRPDGQLASAPCMQNCEVSTKIIGRARIIDVTPDKQ
;
A
#
# COMPACT_ATOMS: atom_id res chain seq x y z
N THR A 1 -0.28 -7.95 6.43
CA THR A 1 -0.21 -6.50 6.14
C THR A 1 1.10 -5.88 6.62
N VAL A 2 1.44 -6.04 7.91
CA VAL A 2 2.68 -5.47 8.47
C VAL A 2 3.90 -6.04 7.77
N TYR A 3 3.95 -7.36 7.59
CA TYR A 3 5.05 -8.02 6.89
C TYR A 3 5.21 -7.49 5.45
N ASP A 4 4.10 -7.42 4.74
CA ASP A 4 4.10 -6.97 3.34
C ASP A 4 4.57 -5.53 3.21
N TYR A 5 4.12 -4.67 4.12
CA TYR A 5 4.55 -3.28 4.14
C TYR A 5 6.06 -3.15 4.41
N VAL A 6 6.56 -3.86 5.42
CA VAL A 6 7.98 -3.81 5.77
C VAL A 6 8.84 -4.33 4.62
N TYR A 7 8.44 -5.44 4.03
CA TYR A 7 9.19 -6.06 2.94
C TYR A 7 9.26 -5.16 1.70
N ARG A 8 8.15 -4.54 1.35
CA ARG A 8 8.05 -3.74 0.12
C ARG A 8 8.55 -2.32 0.25
N ALA A 9 8.36 -1.70 1.40
CA ALA A 9 8.58 -0.26 1.56
C ALA A 9 9.77 0.10 2.44
N MET A 10 10.23 -0.82 3.25
CA MET A 10 11.32 -0.54 4.19
C MET A 10 12.58 -1.34 3.84
N PRO A 11 13.79 -0.94 4.22
CA PRO A 11 14.13 0.28 4.98
C PRO A 11 13.93 1.57 4.16
N PHE A 12 13.70 2.66 4.85
CA PHE A 12 13.56 3.97 4.20
C PHE A 12 14.82 4.31 3.40
N GLY A 13 14.63 4.62 2.13
CA GLY A 13 15.74 4.90 1.22
C GLY A 13 16.34 3.68 0.53
N GLU A 14 16.06 2.46 1.02
CA GLU A 14 16.53 1.21 0.43
C GLU A 14 15.44 0.15 0.44
N ALA A 15 14.26 0.51 -0.09
CA ALA A 15 13.13 -0.40 -0.14
C ALA A 15 13.49 -1.72 -0.83
N GLN A 16 12.94 -2.82 -0.32
CA GLN A 16 13.11 -4.18 -0.84
C GLN A 16 14.55 -4.73 -0.73
N SER A 17 15.34 -4.18 0.17
CA SER A 17 16.71 -4.65 0.41
C SER A 17 16.81 -5.72 1.49
N LEU A 18 15.75 -5.94 2.26
CA LEU A 18 15.73 -6.97 3.30
C LEU A 18 15.43 -8.34 2.72
N THR A 19 16.10 -9.37 3.26
CA THR A 19 15.72 -10.75 2.99
C THR A 19 14.41 -11.09 3.70
N HIS A 20 13.79 -12.22 3.35
CA HIS A 20 12.57 -12.66 4.04
C HIS A 20 12.84 -12.92 5.52
N ASP A 21 13.98 -13.54 5.86
CA ASP A 21 14.33 -13.80 7.26
C ASP A 21 14.53 -12.51 8.05
N GLU A 22 15.21 -11.53 7.46
CA GLU A 22 15.38 -10.22 8.09
C GLU A 22 14.04 -9.51 8.27
N THR A 23 13.15 -9.64 7.31
CA THR A 23 11.81 -9.06 7.40
C THR A 23 11.01 -9.70 8.53
N TYR A 24 11.05 -11.03 8.67
CA TYR A 24 10.40 -11.71 9.79
C TYR A 24 10.95 -11.24 11.12
N GLN A 25 12.27 -11.06 11.24
CA GLN A 25 12.90 -10.59 12.46
C GLN A 25 12.42 -9.19 12.84
N VAL A 26 12.40 -8.27 11.87
CA VAL A 26 11.92 -6.89 12.09
C VAL A 26 10.44 -6.87 12.49
N VAL A 27 9.61 -7.61 11.77
CA VAL A 27 8.18 -7.69 12.05
C VAL A 27 7.92 -8.30 13.42
N ALA A 28 8.66 -9.35 13.79
CA ALA A 28 8.56 -9.96 15.11
C ALA A 28 8.88 -8.94 16.21
N TYR A 29 9.92 -8.16 16.04
CA TYR A 29 10.29 -7.11 16.99
C TYR A 29 9.18 -6.06 17.14
N ILE A 30 8.62 -5.60 16.02
CA ILE A 30 7.54 -4.61 16.04
C ILE A 30 6.31 -5.17 16.75
N LEU A 31 5.91 -6.39 16.44
CA LEU A 31 4.74 -7.01 17.05
C LEU A 31 4.94 -7.29 18.53
N ASN A 32 6.17 -7.66 18.94
CA ASN A 32 6.50 -7.83 20.34
C ASN A 32 6.44 -6.51 21.11
N MET A 33 6.99 -5.43 20.55
CA MET A 33 6.90 -4.10 21.14
C MET A 33 5.46 -3.64 21.34
N SER A 34 4.57 -4.09 20.47
CA SER A 34 3.15 -3.73 20.50
C SER A 34 2.31 -4.71 21.34
N ASP A 35 2.94 -5.62 22.05
CA ASP A 35 2.29 -6.65 22.87
C ASP A 35 1.34 -7.57 22.08
N VAL A 36 1.56 -7.73 20.79
CA VAL A 36 0.79 -8.63 19.93
C VAL A 36 1.27 -10.07 20.04
N ILE A 37 2.59 -10.26 20.14
CA ILE A 37 3.23 -11.56 20.35
C ILE A 37 4.14 -11.49 21.57
N ASP A 38 4.34 -12.65 22.21
CA ASP A 38 5.23 -12.75 23.36
C ASP A 38 6.70 -12.93 22.94
N ASP A 39 7.60 -12.90 23.94
CA ASP A 39 9.04 -12.96 23.69
C ASP A 39 9.49 -14.33 23.16
N GLU A 40 8.73 -15.38 23.38
CA GLU A 40 9.06 -16.74 22.97
C GLU A 40 8.46 -17.12 21.61
N PHE A 41 7.65 -16.25 21.02
CA PHE A 41 7.01 -16.52 19.76
C PHE A 41 8.01 -16.43 18.61
N VAL A 42 8.08 -17.48 17.81
CA VAL A 42 8.92 -17.50 16.60
C VAL A 42 8.05 -17.19 15.39
N LEU A 43 8.31 -16.05 14.76
CA LEU A 43 7.58 -15.63 13.58
C LEU A 43 8.23 -16.19 12.33
N SER A 44 7.45 -16.94 11.56
CA SER A 44 7.88 -17.56 10.30
C SER A 44 6.71 -17.61 9.31
N ASN A 45 6.98 -18.08 8.11
CA ASN A 45 5.93 -18.30 7.12
C ASN A 45 4.86 -19.29 7.61
N GLU A 46 5.22 -20.18 8.53
CA GLU A 46 4.28 -21.17 9.08
C GLU A 46 3.44 -20.60 10.23
N THR A 47 3.97 -19.65 10.97
CA THR A 47 3.34 -19.13 12.19
C THR A 47 2.67 -17.77 11.99
N ILE A 48 3.03 -17.02 10.95
CA ILE A 48 2.52 -15.67 10.75
C ILE A 48 1.00 -15.63 10.61
N GLY A 49 0.41 -16.65 10.03
CA GLY A 49 -1.03 -16.75 9.90
C GLY A 49 -1.78 -16.96 11.21
N SER A 50 -1.08 -17.41 12.26
CA SER A 50 -1.68 -17.62 13.57
C SER A 50 -1.71 -16.37 14.44
N VAL A 51 -1.02 -15.31 14.04
CA VAL A 51 -1.00 -14.05 14.77
C VAL A 51 -2.34 -13.34 14.63
N LYS A 52 -2.96 -13.04 15.76
CA LYS A 52 -4.23 -12.30 15.79
C LYS A 52 -3.95 -10.83 16.03
N MET A 53 -4.18 -10.03 15.01
CA MET A 53 -4.03 -8.59 15.11
C MET A 53 -5.21 -7.98 15.86
N PRO A 54 -4.97 -6.99 16.75
CA PRO A 54 -6.04 -6.38 17.54
C PRO A 54 -7.17 -5.78 16.69
N ASN A 55 -6.83 -5.29 15.50
CA ASN A 55 -7.78 -4.63 14.61
C ASN A 55 -8.15 -5.48 13.39
N ALA A 56 -8.04 -6.80 13.49
CA ALA A 56 -8.29 -7.69 12.35
C ALA A 56 -9.71 -7.55 11.77
N ASN A 57 -10.68 -7.27 12.64
CA ASN A 57 -12.09 -7.12 12.25
C ASN A 57 -12.48 -5.66 12.01
N GLY A 58 -11.55 -4.73 12.16
CA GLY A 58 -11.81 -3.30 11.99
C GLY A 58 -11.61 -2.78 10.59
N PHE A 59 -11.19 -3.63 9.65
CA PHE A 59 -10.99 -3.20 8.27
C PHE A 59 -12.33 -3.08 7.57
N MET A 60 -12.59 -1.91 7.03
CA MET A 60 -13.72 -1.70 6.14
C MET A 60 -13.25 -1.90 4.71
N LEU A 61 -14.04 -2.64 3.94
CA LEU A 61 -13.79 -2.72 2.51
C LEU A 61 -13.90 -1.31 1.90
N PRO A 62 -13.04 -0.99 0.95
CA PRO A 62 -13.18 0.28 0.26
C PRO A 62 -14.58 0.40 -0.31
N ASP A 63 -15.13 1.60 -0.21
CA ASP A 63 -16.46 1.93 -0.68
C ASP A 63 -16.66 1.38 -2.10
N PRO A 64 -17.63 0.48 -2.29
CA PRO A 64 -17.97 0.04 -3.63
C PRO A 64 -18.63 1.20 -4.36
N ARG A 65 -17.83 2.08 -4.93
CA ARG A 65 -18.37 3.15 -5.74
C ARG A 65 -19.17 2.54 -6.88
N PRO A 66 -20.33 3.09 -7.20
CA PRO A 66 -21.10 2.65 -8.37
C PRO A 66 -20.27 2.68 -9.66
N ASP A 67 -19.35 3.62 -9.74
CA ASP A 67 -18.40 3.72 -10.85
C ASP A 67 -17.28 2.67 -10.80
N GLY A 68 -16.99 2.11 -9.63
CA GLY A 68 -16.10 0.97 -9.49
C GLY A 68 -16.72 -0.33 -9.97
N GLN A 69 -18.03 -0.33 -10.19
CA GLN A 69 -18.76 -1.45 -10.75
C GLN A 69 -18.90 -1.37 -12.26
N LEU A 70 -18.02 -0.63 -12.90
CA LEU A 70 -17.98 -0.61 -14.35
C LEU A 70 -17.66 -2.02 -14.83
N ALA A 71 -18.73 -2.79 -15.01
CA ALA A 71 -18.68 -4.12 -15.61
C ALA A 71 -18.34 -4.07 -17.09
N SER A 72 -18.07 -2.90 -17.61
CA SER A 72 -17.66 -2.76 -19.00
C SER A 72 -16.20 -3.16 -19.12
N ALA A 73 -15.97 -4.13 -19.98
CA ALA A 73 -14.61 -4.45 -20.41
C ALA A 73 -13.94 -3.18 -20.96
N PRO A 74 -12.64 -2.98 -20.70
CA PRO A 74 -11.94 -1.86 -21.29
C PRO A 74 -12.10 -1.87 -22.80
N CYS A 75 -12.35 -0.72 -23.36
CA CYS A 75 -12.51 -0.59 -24.81
C CYS A 75 -11.19 -0.89 -25.50
N MET A 76 -11.17 -1.90 -26.38
CA MET A 76 -9.96 -2.35 -27.06
C MET A 76 -9.96 -2.03 -28.56
N GLN A 77 -11.12 -1.67 -29.13
CA GLN A 77 -11.24 -1.36 -30.55
C GLN A 77 -12.29 -0.29 -30.75
N ASN A 78 -12.06 0.57 -31.71
CA ASN A 78 -13.00 1.63 -32.12
C ASN A 78 -13.45 2.50 -30.95
N CYS A 79 -12.51 2.82 -30.08
CA CYS A 79 -12.78 3.63 -28.89
C CYS A 79 -12.79 5.11 -29.27
N GLU A 80 -13.82 5.53 -30.00
CA GLU A 80 -13.99 6.92 -30.35
C GLU A 80 -14.45 7.70 -29.12
N VAL A 81 -13.49 8.15 -28.34
CA VAL A 81 -13.78 9.07 -27.26
C VAL A 81 -13.17 10.41 -27.64
N SER A 82 -14.01 11.39 -27.89
CA SER A 82 -13.52 12.75 -27.99
C SER A 82 -13.09 13.21 -26.60
N THR A 83 -11.82 13.47 -26.43
CA THR A 83 -11.31 13.99 -25.17
C THR A 83 -11.29 15.51 -25.21
N LYS A 84 -11.80 16.13 -24.14
CA LYS A 84 -11.73 17.58 -23.96
C LYS A 84 -10.96 17.85 -22.68
N ILE A 85 -10.01 18.76 -22.77
CA ILE A 85 -9.29 19.20 -21.57
C ILE A 85 -10.23 20.08 -20.76
N ILE A 86 -10.60 19.61 -19.55
CA ILE A 86 -11.49 20.34 -18.65
C ILE A 86 -10.73 21.02 -17.51
N GLY A 87 -9.45 20.73 -17.36
CA GLY A 87 -8.62 21.37 -16.34
C GLY A 87 -7.16 21.07 -16.57
N ARG A 88 -6.32 21.92 -16.05
CA ARG A 88 -4.88 21.74 -16.08
C ARG A 88 -4.30 22.08 -14.72
N ALA A 89 -3.24 21.40 -14.34
CA ALA A 89 -2.44 21.84 -13.21
C ALA A 89 -1.89 23.23 -13.52
N ARG A 90 -2.05 24.14 -12.58
CA ARG A 90 -1.56 25.49 -12.76
C ARG A 90 -0.04 25.50 -12.78
N ILE A 91 0.54 26.02 -13.84
CA ILE A 91 1.95 26.34 -13.87
C ILE A 91 2.12 27.66 -13.11
N ILE A 92 2.78 27.59 -11.99
CA ILE A 92 3.15 28.81 -11.26
C ILE A 92 4.43 29.30 -11.88
N ASP A 93 4.28 30.30 -12.74
CA ASP A 93 5.44 31.02 -13.29
C ASP A 93 5.79 32.14 -12.33
N VAL A 94 6.94 31.97 -11.65
CA VAL A 94 7.46 32.97 -10.70
C VAL A 94 8.48 33.89 -11.37
N THR A 95 8.63 33.76 -12.67
CA THR A 95 9.52 34.66 -13.41
C THR A 95 8.91 36.06 -13.43
N PRO A 96 9.66 37.12 -13.13
CA PRO A 96 9.15 38.47 -13.30
C PRO A 96 8.70 38.70 -14.73
N ASP A 97 7.58 39.39 -14.89
CA ASP A 97 7.08 39.72 -16.20
C ASP A 97 8.17 40.33 -17.05
N LYS A 98 8.38 39.75 -18.19
CA LYS A 98 9.29 40.30 -19.16
C LYS A 98 8.67 41.58 -19.74
N GLN A 99 9.17 42.68 -19.34
CA GLN A 99 8.80 43.97 -19.92
C GLN A 99 9.56 44.18 -21.20
#